data_e63663487812be7a9b302bd06e966907
#
_entry.id   e63663487812be7a9b302bd06e966907
#
_cell.length_a   1.000
_cell.length_b   1.000
_cell.length_c   1.000
_cell.angle_alpha   90.00
_cell.angle_beta   90.00
_cell.angle_gamma   90.00
#
_symmetry.space_group_name_H-M   'P 1'
#
loop_
_entity.id
_entity.type
_entity.pdbx_description
1 polymer ?
#
loop_
_entity_poly.entity_id
_entity_poly.type
_entity_poly.pdbx_seq_one_letter_code
_entity_poly.pdbx_strand_id
1 'polypeptide(L)'
;MGKTAVALALAEVLAAEGIEAVAVSADAFQLYRGLELLSGAPDAAERERLPHLLVGSHDVGEAMSAGRFAAEAHEAIDGALDAGRQPVVIGGSGLYMQAALTDLEMRPPVANGTAAGPADGGDVYGRLEELAPQAAAQVDPADRYRAGRALALAQAGDRPEPGDSFWDAPLRHPTIRFGLVRDREELYRRIDERVDEMVAAGAARQVEAVSEAASPTARRVIGFEELPAGEIDEMKLRTRRYAKRQMTWTRRLPGARIIDLSATSDSRAARLIADSLRERPE
;
A
#
# COMPACT_ATOMS: atom_id res chain seq x y z
N MET A 1 -1.00 12.96 -0.66
CA MET A 1 -2.45 13.04 -0.40
C MET A 1 -2.79 13.57 0.99
N GLY A 2 -1.85 13.73 1.91
CA GLY A 2 -2.10 14.25 3.26
C GLY A 2 -2.36 13.20 4.34
N LYS A 3 -2.22 11.89 4.03
CA LYS A 3 -2.45 10.81 5.01
C LYS A 3 -1.60 10.96 6.27
N THR A 4 -0.29 11.17 6.12
CA THR A 4 0.65 11.32 7.24
C THR A 4 0.30 12.55 8.09
N ALA A 5 0.02 13.70 7.47
CA ALA A 5 -0.35 14.91 8.20
C ALA A 5 -1.64 14.73 9.02
N VAL A 6 -2.66 14.08 8.46
CA VAL A 6 -3.90 13.77 9.21
C VAL A 6 -3.62 12.78 10.34
N ALA A 7 -2.76 11.78 10.12
CA ALA A 7 -2.43 10.79 11.15
C ALA A 7 -1.64 11.40 12.31
N LEU A 8 -0.70 12.31 12.03
CA LEU A 8 0.03 13.07 13.05
C LEU A 8 -0.92 13.95 13.88
N ALA A 9 -1.82 14.68 13.21
CA ALA A 9 -2.83 15.47 13.89
C ALA A 9 -3.80 14.61 14.72
N LEU A 10 -4.14 13.39 14.24
CA LEU A 10 -4.96 12.44 14.99
C LEU A 10 -4.22 11.96 16.25
N ALA A 11 -2.95 11.63 16.12
CA ALA A 11 -2.15 11.21 17.28
C ALA A 11 -2.10 12.30 18.37
N GLU A 12 -2.00 13.58 18.00
CA GLU A 12 -2.05 14.71 18.96
C GLU A 12 -3.41 14.81 19.64
N VAL A 13 -4.51 14.62 18.91
CA VAL A 13 -5.87 14.63 19.49
C VAL A 13 -6.05 13.47 20.47
N LEU A 14 -5.62 12.27 20.11
CA LEU A 14 -5.71 11.08 20.94
C LEU A 14 -4.82 11.18 22.19
N ALA A 15 -3.60 11.71 22.04
CA ALA A 15 -2.69 11.92 23.17
C ALA A 15 -3.24 12.92 24.20
N ALA A 16 -3.95 13.95 23.75
CA ALA A 16 -4.65 14.89 24.66
C ALA A 16 -5.76 14.20 25.49
N GLU A 17 -6.23 13.04 25.06
CA GLU A 17 -7.22 12.19 25.74
C GLU A 17 -6.58 11.03 26.52
N GLY A 18 -5.25 10.97 26.56
CA GLY A 18 -4.50 9.90 27.23
C GLY A 18 -4.41 8.61 26.41
N ILE A 19 -4.73 8.65 25.10
CA ILE A 19 -4.66 7.50 24.20
C ILE A 19 -3.36 7.58 23.39
N GLU A 20 -2.47 6.61 23.60
CA GLU A 20 -1.25 6.49 22.81
C GLU A 20 -1.56 5.84 21.46
N ALA A 21 -1.28 6.55 20.37
CA ALA A 21 -1.43 6.04 19.01
C ALA A 21 -0.12 5.48 18.44
N VAL A 22 -0.23 4.49 17.56
CA VAL A 22 0.89 3.98 16.75
C VAL A 22 0.43 3.79 15.31
N ALA A 23 1.21 4.27 14.35
CA ALA A 23 0.93 4.07 12.94
C ALA A 23 1.43 2.69 12.48
N VAL A 24 0.62 2.00 11.68
CA VAL A 24 1.03 0.79 10.95
C VAL A 24 0.98 1.11 9.46
N SER A 25 2.14 1.13 8.80
CA SER A 25 2.19 1.46 7.37
C SER A 25 1.68 0.28 6.53
N ALA A 26 0.62 0.51 5.77
CA ALA A 26 0.10 -0.40 4.75
C ALA A 26 0.47 0.08 3.34
N ASP A 27 1.74 0.41 3.14
CA ASP A 27 2.30 0.85 1.86
C ASP A 27 3.50 -0.03 1.46
N ALA A 28 3.35 -0.76 0.36
CA ALA A 28 4.35 -1.68 -0.16
C ALA A 28 5.72 -1.03 -0.41
N PHE A 29 5.74 0.26 -0.68
CA PHE A 29 6.96 0.99 -1.04
C PHE A 29 7.71 1.50 0.18
N GLN A 30 7.03 1.72 1.30
CA GLN A 30 7.64 2.22 2.54
C GLN A 30 8.33 1.13 3.37
N LEU A 31 8.18 -0.13 3.03
CA LEU A 31 8.79 -1.26 3.74
C LEU A 31 10.31 -1.28 3.63
N TYR A 32 10.87 -0.77 2.53
CA TYR A 32 12.28 -0.95 2.20
C TYR A 32 13.17 0.10 2.83
N ARG A 33 14.18 -0.37 3.57
CA ARG A 33 15.29 0.44 4.10
C ARG A 33 16.15 0.95 2.95
N GLY A 34 16.54 2.22 3.02
CA GLY A 34 17.34 2.87 1.98
C GLY A 34 16.52 3.43 0.82
N LEU A 35 15.16 3.34 0.88
CA LEU A 35 14.25 3.96 -0.09
C LEU A 35 13.24 4.90 0.58
N GLU A 36 13.54 5.38 1.80
CA GLU A 36 12.61 6.18 2.59
C GLU A 36 12.22 7.48 1.89
N LEU A 37 13.21 8.18 1.33
CA LEU A 37 12.97 9.43 0.61
C LEU A 37 12.13 9.17 -0.65
N LEU A 38 12.51 8.17 -1.44
CA LEU A 38 11.81 7.82 -2.68
C LEU A 38 10.38 7.35 -2.45
N SER A 39 10.13 6.56 -1.41
CA SER A 39 8.79 6.10 -1.05
C SER A 39 7.96 7.17 -0.33
N GLY A 40 8.60 8.26 0.06
CA GLY A 40 8.00 9.30 0.89
C GLY A 40 7.55 8.77 2.24
N ALA A 41 8.38 7.94 2.84
CA ALA A 41 8.20 7.50 4.21
C ALA A 41 8.26 8.68 5.19
N PRO A 42 7.64 8.55 6.38
CA PRO A 42 7.74 9.57 7.41
C PRO A 42 9.19 9.75 7.84
N ASP A 43 9.58 11.01 8.03
CA ASP A 43 10.91 11.38 8.50
C ASP A 43 11.09 11.14 10.03
N ALA A 44 12.28 11.45 10.55
CA ALA A 44 12.60 11.24 11.97
C ALA A 44 11.66 12.07 12.88
N ALA A 45 11.41 13.32 12.55
CA ALA A 45 10.55 14.21 13.35
C ALA A 45 9.09 13.76 13.34
N GLU A 46 8.60 13.27 12.19
CA GLU A 46 7.26 12.69 12.08
C GLU A 46 7.14 11.40 12.91
N ARG A 47 8.19 10.56 12.92
CA ARG A 47 8.23 9.31 13.72
C ARG A 47 8.34 9.55 15.22
N GLU A 48 8.96 10.64 15.65
CA GLU A 48 8.96 11.05 17.06
C GLU A 48 7.56 11.45 17.54
N ARG A 49 6.77 12.13 16.68
CA ARG A 49 5.39 12.53 17.00
C ARG A 49 4.39 11.38 16.95
N LEU A 50 4.60 10.42 16.08
CA LEU A 50 3.79 9.23 15.93
C LEU A 50 4.71 8.05 15.56
N PRO A 51 4.93 7.08 16.45
CA PRO A 51 5.70 5.89 16.11
C PRO A 51 5.09 5.16 14.91
N HIS A 52 5.94 4.76 13.95
CA HIS A 52 5.52 4.07 12.72
C HIS A 52 6.13 2.67 12.68
N LEU A 53 5.27 1.66 12.59
CA LEU A 53 5.63 0.27 12.35
C LEU A 53 5.59 -0.02 10.84
N LEU A 54 6.38 -0.98 10.40
CA LEU A 54 6.49 -1.43 9.00
C LEU A 54 6.95 -0.32 8.04
N VAL A 55 7.84 0.55 8.50
CA VAL A 55 8.53 1.56 7.68
C VAL A 55 10.02 1.32 7.76
N GLY A 56 10.68 1.06 6.61
CA GLY A 56 12.10 0.72 6.55
C GLY A 56 12.43 -0.58 7.32
N SER A 57 11.49 -1.50 7.42
CA SER A 57 11.62 -2.74 8.19
C SER A 57 12.36 -3.84 7.45
N HIS A 58 12.45 -3.75 6.13
CA HIS A 58 13.07 -4.77 5.27
C HIS A 58 14.25 -4.23 4.49
N ASP A 59 15.20 -5.11 4.22
CA ASP A 59 16.29 -4.80 3.30
C ASP A 59 15.78 -4.83 1.85
N VAL A 60 16.35 -3.97 1.00
CA VAL A 60 15.92 -3.85 -0.41
C VAL A 60 16.07 -5.15 -1.20
N GLY A 61 16.97 -6.05 -0.78
CA GLY A 61 17.18 -7.37 -1.39
C GLY A 61 16.05 -8.37 -1.10
N GLU A 62 15.21 -8.09 -0.10
CA GLU A 62 14.12 -8.98 0.26
C GLU A 62 12.93 -8.81 -0.66
N ALA A 63 12.45 -9.92 -1.24
CA ALA A 63 11.22 -9.89 -2.00
C ALA A 63 10.01 -9.91 -1.05
N MET A 64 9.13 -8.91 -1.18
CA MET A 64 7.91 -8.81 -0.39
C MET A 64 6.71 -9.37 -1.15
N SER A 65 5.88 -10.13 -0.44
CA SER A 65 4.56 -10.57 -0.91
C SER A 65 3.45 -10.00 -0.03
N ALA A 66 2.24 -9.94 -0.56
CA ALA A 66 1.09 -9.48 0.23
C ALA A 66 0.79 -10.42 1.42
N GLY A 67 1.04 -11.74 1.28
CA GLY A 67 0.86 -12.69 2.39
C GLY A 67 1.88 -12.51 3.52
N ARG A 68 3.17 -12.31 3.17
CA ARG A 68 4.19 -11.99 4.17
C ARG A 68 3.86 -10.67 4.87
N PHE A 69 3.49 -9.65 4.11
CA PHE A 69 3.06 -8.38 4.67
C PHE A 69 1.85 -8.53 5.60
N ALA A 70 0.85 -9.34 5.22
CA ALA A 70 -0.33 -9.57 6.06
C ALA A 70 0.07 -10.11 7.45
N ALA A 71 0.93 -11.13 7.51
CA ALA A 71 1.39 -11.70 8.77
C ALA A 71 2.08 -10.65 9.66
N GLU A 72 2.99 -9.86 9.09
CA GLU A 72 3.71 -8.81 9.81
C GLU A 72 2.78 -7.66 10.25
N ALA A 73 1.80 -7.29 9.41
CA ALA A 73 0.82 -6.26 9.75
C ALA A 73 -0.12 -6.72 10.87
N HIS A 74 -0.52 -7.98 10.85
CA HIS A 74 -1.34 -8.56 11.92
C HIS A 74 -0.57 -8.56 13.25
N GLU A 75 0.68 -9.03 13.27
CA GLU A 75 1.53 -8.99 14.46
C GLU A 75 1.71 -7.56 14.99
N ALA A 76 1.94 -6.59 14.10
CA ALA A 76 2.10 -5.19 14.47
C ALA A 76 0.82 -4.58 15.07
N ILE A 77 -0.35 -4.90 14.51
CA ILE A 77 -1.65 -4.42 15.00
C ILE A 77 -1.99 -5.08 16.32
N ASP A 78 -1.89 -6.41 16.42
CA ASP A 78 -2.20 -7.19 17.61
C ASP A 78 -1.30 -6.75 18.78
N GLY A 79 0.01 -6.65 18.55
CA GLY A 79 0.96 -6.19 19.56
C GLY A 79 0.74 -4.74 20.02
N ALA A 80 0.22 -3.86 19.15
CA ALA A 80 -0.18 -2.51 19.55
C ALA A 80 -1.42 -2.53 20.46
N LEU A 81 -2.42 -3.34 20.11
CA LEU A 81 -3.64 -3.50 20.91
C LEU A 81 -3.34 -4.14 22.27
N ASP A 82 -2.52 -5.17 22.32
CA ASP A 82 -2.09 -5.83 23.56
C ASP A 82 -1.31 -4.88 24.48
N ALA A 83 -0.58 -3.92 23.90
CA ALA A 83 0.09 -2.86 24.66
C ALA A 83 -0.84 -1.70 25.05
N GLY A 84 -2.15 -1.79 24.79
CA GLY A 84 -3.13 -0.73 25.09
C GLY A 84 -3.01 0.50 24.21
N ARG A 85 -2.32 0.40 23.05
CA ARG A 85 -2.16 1.49 22.10
C ARG A 85 -3.22 1.43 21.00
N GLN A 86 -3.56 2.59 20.43
CA GLN A 86 -4.49 2.70 19.31
C GLN A 86 -3.74 2.54 17.98
N PRO A 87 -3.86 1.41 17.26
CA PRO A 87 -3.27 1.29 15.95
C PRO A 87 -4.02 2.14 14.92
N VAL A 88 -3.26 2.89 14.13
CA VAL A 88 -3.74 3.68 12.99
C VAL A 88 -3.11 3.12 11.73
N VAL A 89 -3.87 2.35 10.96
CA VAL A 89 -3.36 1.74 9.73
C VAL A 89 -3.41 2.77 8.60
N ILE A 90 -2.24 3.09 8.02
CA ILE A 90 -2.08 4.15 7.02
C ILE A 90 -1.57 3.55 5.72
N GLY A 91 -2.34 3.66 4.65
CA GLY A 91 -1.92 3.13 3.36
C GLY A 91 -2.61 3.79 2.17
N GLY A 92 -2.16 3.40 0.99
CA GLY A 92 -2.75 3.86 -0.29
C GLY A 92 -2.99 2.71 -1.26
N SER A 93 -2.47 1.53 -0.98
CA SER A 93 -2.71 0.31 -1.75
C SER A 93 -3.89 -0.45 -1.16
N GLY A 94 -4.95 -0.64 -1.94
CA GLY A 94 -6.12 -1.41 -1.49
C GLY A 94 -5.75 -2.83 -1.08
N LEU A 95 -4.84 -3.49 -1.81
CA LEU A 95 -4.36 -4.83 -1.49
C LEU A 95 -3.70 -4.89 -0.11
N TYR A 96 -2.79 -3.95 0.18
CA TYR A 96 -2.07 -3.93 1.46
C TYR A 96 -2.99 -3.52 2.61
N MET A 97 -3.93 -2.60 2.37
CA MET A 97 -4.94 -2.24 3.38
C MET A 97 -5.84 -3.44 3.74
N GLN A 98 -6.33 -4.18 2.75
CA GLN A 98 -7.13 -5.38 3.00
C GLN A 98 -6.29 -6.47 3.69
N ALA A 99 -5.07 -6.71 3.22
CA ALA A 99 -4.15 -7.66 3.82
C ALA A 99 -3.85 -7.36 5.30
N ALA A 100 -3.75 -6.08 5.68
CA ALA A 100 -3.53 -5.67 7.06
C ALA A 100 -4.78 -5.81 7.95
N LEU A 101 -5.98 -5.64 7.40
CA LEU A 101 -7.21 -5.49 8.19
C LEU A 101 -8.08 -6.75 8.23
N THR A 102 -7.83 -7.73 7.37
CA THR A 102 -8.71 -8.91 7.20
C THR A 102 -7.92 -10.20 7.29
N ASP A 103 -8.61 -11.29 7.61
CA ASP A 103 -8.08 -12.66 7.50
C ASP A 103 -8.18 -13.16 6.06
N LEU A 104 -7.70 -12.37 5.12
CA LEU A 104 -7.70 -12.75 3.72
C LEU A 104 -6.82 -13.97 3.51
N GLU A 105 -7.39 -15.08 3.07
CA GLU A 105 -6.61 -16.24 2.65
C GLU A 105 -5.74 -15.86 1.45
N MET A 106 -4.47 -15.63 1.72
CA MET A 106 -3.51 -15.29 0.69
C MET A 106 -3.06 -16.56 -0.01
N ARG A 107 -3.27 -16.60 -1.30
CA ARG A 107 -2.79 -17.73 -2.12
C ARG A 107 -1.28 -17.92 -1.99
N PRO A 108 -0.79 -19.18 -1.98
CA PRO A 108 0.61 -19.47 -1.77
C PRO A 108 1.52 -18.70 -2.72
N PRO A 109 2.75 -18.39 -2.29
CA PRO A 109 3.73 -17.77 -3.17
C PRO A 109 4.02 -18.73 -4.34
N VAL A 110 3.94 -18.22 -5.54
CA VAL A 110 4.36 -18.95 -6.74
C VAL A 110 5.88 -18.80 -6.87
N ALA A 111 6.58 -19.88 -7.18
CA ALA A 111 8.03 -19.87 -7.31
C ALA A 111 8.51 -18.72 -8.24
N ASN A 112 9.55 -18.02 -7.81
CA ASN A 112 10.12 -16.89 -8.56
C ASN A 112 10.45 -17.30 -10.01
N GLY A 113 9.90 -16.56 -10.97
CA GLY A 113 10.08 -16.81 -12.40
C GLY A 113 8.85 -17.35 -13.13
N THR A 114 7.97 -18.09 -12.44
CA THR A 114 6.76 -18.63 -13.09
C THR A 114 5.64 -17.59 -13.25
N ALA A 115 5.59 -16.57 -12.36
CA ALA A 115 4.60 -15.50 -12.46
C ALA A 115 4.82 -14.52 -13.63
N ALA A 116 6.03 -14.49 -14.22
CA ALA A 116 6.33 -13.68 -15.40
C ALA A 116 5.90 -14.35 -16.72
N GLY A 117 5.40 -15.58 -16.63
CA GLY A 117 5.19 -16.44 -17.80
C GLY A 117 6.50 -17.07 -18.31
N PRO A 118 6.44 -17.98 -19.27
CA PRO A 118 7.63 -18.58 -19.83
C PRO A 118 8.52 -17.48 -20.45
N ALA A 119 9.83 -17.62 -20.25
CA ALA A 119 10.85 -16.69 -20.76
C ALA A 119 10.86 -16.56 -22.30
N ASP A 120 10.23 -17.50 -22.99
CA ASP A 120 10.11 -17.59 -24.45
C ASP A 120 9.00 -16.73 -25.06
N GLY A 121 8.28 -15.94 -24.29
CA GLY A 121 7.22 -15.07 -24.79
C GLY A 121 5.94 -15.78 -25.19
N GLY A 122 5.75 -17.06 -24.83
CA GLY A 122 4.58 -17.86 -25.16
C GLY A 122 3.23 -17.25 -24.73
N ASP A 123 2.16 -17.74 -25.33
CA ASP A 123 0.78 -17.34 -24.99
C ASP A 123 0.38 -17.84 -23.61
N VAL A 124 0.69 -17.03 -22.60
CA VAL A 124 0.38 -17.33 -21.20
C VAL A 124 -1.11 -17.34 -20.94
N TYR A 125 -1.84 -16.44 -21.58
CA TYR A 125 -3.28 -16.33 -21.38
C TYR A 125 -4.04 -17.50 -22.05
N GLY A 126 -3.70 -17.88 -23.27
CA GLY A 126 -4.28 -19.03 -23.93
C GLY A 126 -4.07 -20.33 -23.15
N ARG A 127 -2.84 -20.52 -22.60
CA ARG A 127 -2.55 -21.68 -21.73
C ARG A 127 -3.36 -21.65 -20.43
N LEU A 128 -3.59 -20.46 -19.86
CA LEU A 128 -4.45 -20.30 -18.69
C LEU A 128 -5.90 -20.64 -19.04
N GLU A 129 -6.39 -20.17 -20.18
CA GLU A 129 -7.75 -20.42 -20.65
C GLU A 129 -8.01 -21.92 -20.89
N GLU A 130 -7.03 -22.63 -21.45
CA GLU A 130 -7.09 -24.09 -21.63
C GLU A 130 -7.10 -24.85 -20.29
N LEU A 131 -6.22 -24.47 -19.35
CA LEU A 131 -6.05 -25.18 -18.09
C LEU A 131 -7.09 -24.83 -17.03
N ALA A 132 -7.46 -23.56 -16.94
CA ALA A 132 -8.35 -23.03 -15.91
C ALA A 132 -9.22 -21.87 -16.47
N PRO A 133 -10.24 -22.16 -17.31
CA PRO A 133 -11.06 -21.14 -17.97
C PRO A 133 -11.76 -20.19 -17.00
N GLN A 134 -12.15 -20.67 -15.82
CA GLN A 134 -12.76 -19.83 -14.78
C GLN A 134 -11.76 -18.80 -14.21
N ALA A 135 -10.50 -19.16 -14.06
CA ALA A 135 -9.44 -18.24 -13.65
C ALA A 135 -9.11 -17.24 -14.76
N ALA A 136 -9.08 -17.69 -16.01
CA ALA A 136 -8.86 -16.84 -17.17
C ALA A 136 -9.92 -15.74 -17.28
N ALA A 137 -11.18 -16.06 -17.06
CA ALA A 137 -12.29 -15.11 -17.09
C ALA A 137 -12.18 -13.96 -16.05
N GLN A 138 -11.33 -14.12 -15.03
CA GLN A 138 -11.09 -13.11 -13.99
C GLN A 138 -9.86 -12.25 -14.24
N VAL A 139 -9.09 -12.54 -15.29
CA VAL A 139 -7.83 -11.88 -15.61
C VAL A 139 -7.92 -11.14 -16.93
N ASP A 140 -7.48 -9.90 -16.97
CA ASP A 140 -7.33 -9.17 -18.23
C ASP A 140 -6.27 -9.87 -19.10
N PRO A 141 -6.59 -10.26 -20.35
CA PRO A 141 -5.63 -10.88 -21.27
C PRO A 141 -4.35 -10.07 -21.48
N ALA A 142 -4.42 -8.74 -21.35
CA ALA A 142 -3.27 -7.84 -21.46
C ALA A 142 -2.38 -7.83 -20.19
N ASP A 143 -2.89 -8.31 -19.03
CA ASP A 143 -2.13 -8.37 -17.78
C ASP A 143 -1.33 -9.69 -17.70
N ARG A 144 -0.21 -9.73 -18.40
CA ARG A 144 0.67 -10.91 -18.47
C ARG A 144 1.13 -11.39 -17.08
N TYR A 145 1.34 -10.47 -16.14
CA TYR A 145 1.77 -10.84 -14.79
C TYR A 145 0.67 -11.61 -14.05
N ARG A 146 -0.57 -11.10 -14.08
CA ARG A 146 -1.71 -11.79 -13.46
C ARG A 146 -2.04 -13.10 -14.16
N ALA A 147 -1.99 -13.12 -15.48
CA ALA A 147 -2.18 -14.35 -16.26
C ALA A 147 -1.13 -15.40 -15.92
N GLY A 148 0.17 -15.02 -15.86
CA GLY A 148 1.26 -15.92 -15.49
C GLY A 148 1.13 -16.46 -14.06
N ARG A 149 0.75 -15.60 -13.11
CA ARG A 149 0.49 -16.03 -11.73
C ARG A 149 -0.70 -16.99 -11.65
N ALA A 150 -1.80 -16.69 -12.33
CA ALA A 150 -2.99 -17.55 -12.34
C ALA A 150 -2.68 -18.91 -12.97
N LEU A 151 -1.92 -18.93 -14.08
CA LEU A 151 -1.48 -20.17 -14.72
C LEU A 151 -0.60 -21.01 -13.78
N ALA A 152 0.34 -20.40 -13.10
CA ALA A 152 1.22 -21.10 -12.17
C ALA A 152 0.45 -21.69 -10.96
N LEU A 153 -0.53 -20.96 -10.43
CA LEU A 153 -1.43 -21.46 -9.39
C LEU A 153 -2.27 -22.63 -9.89
N ALA A 154 -2.86 -22.50 -11.08
CA ALA A 154 -3.64 -23.58 -11.71
C ALA A 154 -2.81 -24.85 -11.96
N GLN A 155 -1.54 -24.70 -12.38
CA GLN A 155 -0.58 -25.79 -12.54
C GLN A 155 -0.22 -26.47 -11.19
N ALA A 156 -0.22 -25.70 -10.11
CA ALA A 156 -0.02 -26.21 -8.75
C ALA A 156 -1.29 -26.86 -8.15
N GLY A 157 -2.42 -26.88 -8.91
CA GLY A 157 -3.69 -27.48 -8.47
C GLY A 157 -4.56 -26.50 -7.65
N ASP A 158 -4.13 -25.26 -7.46
CA ASP A 158 -4.94 -24.22 -6.83
C ASP A 158 -5.93 -23.64 -7.85
N ARG A 159 -7.21 -23.91 -7.62
CA ARG A 159 -8.32 -23.40 -8.46
C ARG A 159 -9.07 -22.33 -7.69
N PRO A 160 -9.23 -21.13 -8.26
CA PRO A 160 -10.04 -20.10 -7.61
C PRO A 160 -11.48 -20.57 -7.48
N GLU A 161 -12.00 -20.57 -6.25
CA GLU A 161 -13.44 -20.71 -6.03
C GLU A 161 -14.16 -19.45 -6.52
N PRO A 162 -15.29 -19.59 -7.22
CA PRO A 162 -16.13 -18.45 -7.56
C PRO A 162 -16.71 -17.86 -6.26
N GLY A 163 -16.35 -16.66 -5.91
CA GLY A 163 -16.90 -15.99 -4.72
C GLY A 163 -15.88 -15.47 -3.70
N ASP A 164 -14.58 -15.65 -3.91
CA ASP A 164 -13.56 -14.99 -3.11
C ASP A 164 -13.66 -13.46 -3.29
N SER A 165 -14.55 -12.87 -2.54
CA SER A 165 -14.70 -11.42 -2.52
C SER A 165 -13.60 -10.81 -1.67
N PHE A 166 -12.53 -10.38 -2.33
CA PHE A 166 -11.45 -9.59 -1.73
C PHE A 166 -11.98 -8.43 -0.87
N TRP A 167 -13.15 -7.90 -1.21
CA TRP A 167 -13.76 -6.78 -0.53
C TRP A 167 -14.62 -7.19 0.66
N ASP A 168 -15.10 -8.42 0.70
CA ASP A 168 -16.06 -8.90 1.70
C ASP A 168 -15.39 -9.75 2.78
N ALA A 169 -14.05 -9.88 2.74
CA ALA A 169 -13.30 -10.57 3.77
C ALA A 169 -13.57 -9.92 5.15
N PRO A 170 -13.83 -10.71 6.19
CA PRO A 170 -14.15 -10.20 7.51
C PRO A 170 -12.95 -9.43 8.11
N LEU A 171 -13.26 -8.34 8.82
CA LEU A 171 -12.25 -7.58 9.55
C LEU A 171 -11.80 -8.37 10.77
N ARG A 172 -10.49 -8.43 11.02
CA ARG A 172 -9.90 -9.08 12.21
C ARG A 172 -10.30 -8.37 13.51
N HIS A 173 -10.31 -7.05 13.45
CA HIS A 173 -10.69 -6.21 14.59
C HIS A 173 -11.80 -5.25 14.19
N PRO A 174 -12.62 -4.82 15.14
CA PRO A 174 -13.57 -3.74 14.90
C PRO A 174 -12.81 -2.51 14.39
N THR A 175 -13.07 -2.06 13.15
CA THR A 175 -12.29 -1.04 12.45
C THR A 175 -13.18 0.03 11.87
N ILE A 176 -12.82 1.31 12.06
CA ILE A 176 -13.44 2.44 11.37
C ILE A 176 -12.53 2.83 10.21
N ARG A 177 -13.11 2.95 9.02
CA ARG A 177 -12.36 3.23 7.80
C ARG A 177 -12.66 4.62 7.28
N PHE A 178 -11.61 5.36 6.95
CA PHE A 178 -11.71 6.68 6.33
C PHE A 178 -10.98 6.72 5.00
N GLY A 179 -11.64 7.30 4.01
CA GLY A 179 -11.05 7.60 2.72
C GLY A 179 -10.73 9.09 2.64
N LEU A 180 -9.45 9.45 2.54
CA LEU A 180 -9.05 10.83 2.33
C LEU A 180 -8.99 11.11 0.83
N VAL A 181 -9.73 12.11 0.37
CA VAL A 181 -9.75 12.56 -1.03
C VAL A 181 -9.31 14.00 -1.12
N ARG A 182 -8.96 14.44 -2.32
CA ARG A 182 -8.57 15.82 -2.61
C ARG A 182 -8.98 16.15 -4.04
N ASP A 183 -9.24 17.41 -4.32
CA ASP A 183 -9.42 17.89 -5.69
C ASP A 183 -8.27 17.39 -6.59
N ARG A 184 -8.60 17.05 -7.82
CA ARG A 184 -7.67 16.40 -8.74
C ARG A 184 -6.51 17.31 -9.13
N GLU A 185 -6.78 18.59 -9.39
CA GLU A 185 -5.75 19.53 -9.83
C GLU A 185 -4.80 19.85 -8.69
N GLU A 186 -5.34 20.07 -7.49
CA GLU A 186 -4.55 20.26 -6.28
C GLU A 186 -3.70 19.03 -5.95
N LEU A 187 -4.28 17.82 -6.08
CA LEU A 187 -3.55 16.58 -5.88
C LEU A 187 -2.37 16.44 -6.84
N TYR A 188 -2.58 16.75 -8.12
CA TYR A 188 -1.53 16.63 -9.14
C TYR A 188 -0.41 17.65 -8.92
N ARG A 189 -0.75 18.90 -8.60
CA ARG A 189 0.23 19.92 -8.25
C ARG A 189 1.10 19.47 -7.05
N ARG A 190 0.49 18.98 -5.99
CA ARG A 190 1.21 18.46 -4.80
C ARG A 190 2.08 17.24 -5.11
N ILE A 191 1.67 16.39 -6.02
CA ILE A 191 2.47 15.26 -6.48
C ILE A 191 3.72 15.77 -7.19
N ASP A 192 3.58 16.73 -8.09
CA ASP A 192 4.69 17.26 -8.85
C ASP A 192 5.69 17.96 -7.94
N GLU A 193 5.22 18.83 -7.05
CA GLU A 193 6.04 19.52 -6.04
C GLU A 193 6.81 18.51 -5.19
N ARG A 194 6.15 17.46 -4.71
CA ARG A 194 6.79 16.42 -3.92
C ARG A 194 7.86 15.64 -4.69
N VAL A 195 7.63 15.34 -5.96
CA VAL A 195 8.65 14.69 -6.80
C VAL A 195 9.86 15.60 -6.97
N ASP A 196 9.65 16.90 -7.21
CA ASP A 196 10.75 17.88 -7.32
C ASP A 196 11.54 17.99 -6.01
N GLU A 197 10.85 17.99 -4.84
CA GLU A 197 11.46 17.96 -3.52
C GLU A 197 12.30 16.69 -3.29
N MET A 198 11.79 15.50 -3.67
CA MET A 198 12.53 14.24 -3.57
C MET A 198 13.80 14.26 -4.43
N VAL A 199 13.71 14.77 -5.67
CA VAL A 199 14.85 14.93 -6.56
C VAL A 199 15.89 15.88 -5.96
N ALA A 200 15.46 17.04 -5.50
CA ALA A 200 16.34 18.03 -4.87
C ALA A 200 17.02 17.49 -3.59
N ALA A 201 16.30 16.67 -2.81
CA ALA A 201 16.83 16.02 -1.61
C ALA A 201 17.80 14.86 -1.92
N GLY A 202 17.94 14.45 -3.18
CA GLY A 202 18.89 13.43 -3.61
C GLY A 202 18.34 12.01 -3.67
N ALA A 203 17.08 11.84 -3.97
CA ALA A 203 16.46 10.50 -4.14
C ALA A 203 17.19 9.63 -5.17
N ALA A 204 17.78 10.21 -6.22
CA ALA A 204 18.57 9.47 -7.21
C ALA A 204 19.79 8.76 -6.55
N ARG A 205 20.50 9.46 -5.65
CA ARG A 205 21.63 8.87 -4.90
C ARG A 205 21.20 7.72 -3.99
N GLN A 206 19.99 7.82 -3.42
CA GLN A 206 19.44 6.76 -2.61
C GLN A 206 19.18 5.49 -3.46
N VAL A 207 18.63 5.66 -4.66
CA VAL A 207 18.43 4.56 -5.62
C VAL A 207 19.76 3.93 -6.05
N GLU A 208 20.74 4.75 -6.44
CA GLU A 208 22.06 4.28 -6.84
C GLU A 208 22.71 3.40 -5.76
N ALA A 209 22.63 3.83 -4.48
CA ALA A 209 23.23 3.14 -3.35
C ALA A 209 22.67 1.72 -3.13
N VAL A 210 21.42 1.44 -3.56
CA VAL A 210 20.76 0.17 -3.32
C VAL A 210 20.48 -0.63 -4.60
N SER A 211 20.77 -0.08 -5.77
CA SER A 211 20.36 -0.62 -7.07
C SER A 211 20.82 -2.05 -7.34
N GLU A 212 22.05 -2.41 -6.97
CA GLU A 212 22.62 -3.74 -7.20
C GLU A 212 21.94 -4.82 -6.33
N ALA A 213 21.60 -4.46 -5.10
CA ALA A 213 20.99 -5.38 -4.13
C ALA A 213 19.46 -5.48 -4.24
N ALA A 214 18.82 -4.56 -4.98
CA ALA A 214 17.38 -4.41 -4.97
C ALA A 214 16.64 -5.60 -5.58
N SER A 215 15.68 -6.13 -4.82
CA SER A 215 14.77 -7.19 -5.25
C SER A 215 13.81 -6.71 -6.35
N PRO A 216 13.19 -7.62 -7.12
CA PRO A 216 12.19 -7.26 -8.13
C PRO A 216 11.00 -6.48 -7.56
N THR A 217 10.69 -6.65 -6.27
CA THR A 217 9.61 -5.91 -5.61
C THR A 217 10.05 -4.51 -5.17
N ALA A 218 11.28 -4.33 -4.69
CA ALA A 218 11.84 -3.01 -4.38
C ALA A 218 11.99 -2.15 -5.64
N ARG A 219 12.40 -2.72 -6.75
CA ARG A 219 12.50 -2.03 -8.05
C ARG A 219 11.16 -1.48 -8.58
N ARG A 220 10.01 -1.91 -8.03
CA ARG A 220 8.69 -1.38 -8.40
C ARG A 220 8.36 -0.03 -7.76
N VAL A 221 9.15 0.42 -6.79
CA VAL A 221 8.98 1.76 -6.21
C VAL A 221 9.07 2.80 -7.33
N ILE A 222 8.09 3.67 -7.43
CA ILE A 222 8.04 4.69 -8.48
C ILE A 222 9.24 5.63 -8.30
N GLY A 223 9.97 5.86 -9.34
CA GLY A 223 11.22 6.62 -9.33
C GLY A 223 12.48 5.75 -9.29
N PHE A 224 12.36 4.44 -9.03
CA PHE A 224 13.53 3.55 -8.97
C PHE A 224 14.24 3.42 -10.31
N GLU A 225 13.50 3.29 -11.39
CA GLU A 225 14.06 3.22 -12.74
C GLU A 225 14.14 4.60 -13.40
N GLU A 226 13.19 5.50 -13.11
CA GLU A 226 13.10 6.80 -13.75
C GLU A 226 14.20 7.77 -13.31
N LEU A 227 14.57 7.78 -12.02
CA LEU A 227 15.57 8.75 -11.53
C LEU A 227 16.97 8.53 -12.12
N PRO A 228 17.51 7.30 -12.17
CA PRO A 228 18.78 7.05 -12.85
C PRO A 228 18.74 7.37 -14.34
N ALA A 229 17.59 7.23 -15.00
CA ALA A 229 17.40 7.58 -16.39
C ALA A 229 17.18 9.09 -16.63
N GLY A 230 17.01 9.90 -15.59
CA GLY A 230 16.68 11.32 -15.71
C GLY A 230 15.23 11.60 -16.12
N GLU A 231 14.35 10.61 -16.05
CA GLU A 231 12.96 10.66 -16.54
C GLU A 231 12.00 11.20 -15.47
N ILE A 232 12.24 12.41 -14.96
CA ILE A 232 11.47 13.02 -13.86
C ILE A 232 10.00 13.20 -14.25
N ASP A 233 9.71 13.61 -15.48
CA ASP A 233 8.34 13.79 -15.95
C ASP A 233 7.56 12.47 -16.00
N GLU A 234 8.21 11.37 -16.40
CA GLU A 234 7.59 10.04 -16.37
C GLU A 234 7.33 9.61 -14.91
N MET A 235 8.25 9.88 -13.98
CA MET A 235 8.03 9.63 -12.55
C MET A 235 6.80 10.39 -12.05
N LYS A 236 6.64 11.68 -12.39
CA LYS A 236 5.46 12.48 -12.06
C LYS A 236 4.19 11.84 -12.64
N LEU A 237 4.22 11.48 -13.91
CA LEU A 237 3.09 10.84 -14.60
C LEU A 237 2.69 9.50 -13.96
N ARG A 238 3.65 8.64 -13.66
CA ARG A 238 3.40 7.36 -12.97
C ARG A 238 2.83 7.57 -11.58
N THR A 239 3.34 8.55 -10.83
CA THR A 239 2.84 8.90 -9.50
C THR A 239 1.39 9.41 -9.56
N ARG A 240 1.04 10.25 -10.53
CA ARG A 240 -0.36 10.68 -10.76
C ARG A 240 -1.27 9.51 -11.12
N ARG A 241 -0.83 8.60 -11.99
CA ARG A 241 -1.57 7.37 -12.33
C ARG A 241 -1.77 6.48 -11.10
N TYR A 242 -0.76 6.36 -10.25
CA TYR A 242 -0.85 5.62 -9.00
C TYR A 242 -1.85 6.26 -8.03
N ALA A 243 -1.78 7.57 -7.84
CA ALA A 243 -2.75 8.32 -7.02
C ALA A 243 -4.19 8.17 -7.52
N LYS A 244 -4.41 8.19 -8.85
CA LYS A 244 -5.73 7.92 -9.43
C LYS A 244 -6.25 6.52 -9.08
N ARG A 245 -5.39 5.49 -9.14
CA ARG A 245 -5.75 4.14 -8.71
C ARG A 245 -6.09 4.09 -7.23
N GLN A 246 -5.31 4.76 -6.36
CA GLN A 246 -5.59 4.85 -4.93
C GLN A 246 -6.97 5.47 -4.67
N MET A 247 -7.33 6.56 -5.34
CA MET A 247 -8.66 7.17 -5.21
C MET A 247 -9.80 6.24 -5.65
N THR A 248 -9.59 5.45 -6.70
CA THR A 248 -10.57 4.45 -7.14
C THR A 248 -10.77 3.37 -6.08
N TRP A 249 -9.70 2.89 -5.45
CA TRP A 249 -9.76 1.93 -4.36
C TRP A 249 -10.43 2.50 -3.12
N THR A 250 -10.06 3.72 -2.73
CA THR A 250 -10.64 4.42 -1.58
C THR A 250 -12.17 4.52 -1.68
N ARG A 251 -12.71 4.82 -2.87
CA ARG A 251 -14.15 4.90 -3.11
C ARG A 251 -14.87 3.54 -3.07
N ARG A 252 -14.13 2.45 -3.25
CA ARG A 252 -14.67 1.08 -3.21
C ARG A 252 -14.55 0.43 -1.84
N LEU A 253 -13.84 1.03 -0.88
CA LEU A 253 -13.70 0.49 0.46
C LEU A 253 -15.07 0.42 1.14
N PRO A 254 -15.58 -0.79 1.48
CA PRO A 254 -16.89 -0.91 2.09
C PRO A 254 -16.95 -0.20 3.45
N GLY A 255 -17.99 0.62 3.67
CA GLY A 255 -18.19 1.33 4.93
C GLY A 255 -17.18 2.45 5.22
N ALA A 256 -16.35 2.85 4.26
CA ALA A 256 -15.41 3.95 4.47
C ALA A 256 -16.12 5.32 4.45
N ARG A 257 -15.85 6.13 5.47
CA ARG A 257 -16.29 7.53 5.54
C ARG A 257 -15.32 8.40 4.73
N ILE A 258 -15.82 9.17 3.77
CA ILE A 258 -14.97 10.00 2.90
C ILE A 258 -14.80 11.39 3.50
N ILE A 259 -13.54 11.84 3.61
CA ILE A 259 -13.18 13.20 4.03
C ILE A 259 -12.46 13.89 2.87
N ASP A 260 -13.01 15.02 2.43
CA ASP A 260 -12.38 15.85 1.40
C ASP A 260 -11.43 16.87 2.03
N LEU A 261 -10.14 16.65 1.81
CA LEU A 261 -9.07 17.52 2.30
C LEU A 261 -8.88 18.80 1.48
N SER A 262 -9.64 19.01 0.42
CA SER A 262 -9.72 20.32 -0.25
C SER A 262 -10.60 21.29 0.51
N ALA A 263 -11.58 20.77 1.23
CA ALA A 263 -12.54 21.56 2.04
C ALA A 263 -12.30 21.42 3.55
N THR A 264 -11.41 20.51 3.98
CA THR A 264 -11.21 20.18 5.39
C THR A 264 -9.73 20.22 5.73
N SER A 265 -9.34 20.98 6.76
CA SER A 265 -7.96 20.98 7.25
C SER A 265 -7.59 19.63 7.88
N ASP A 266 -6.28 19.30 7.90
CA ASP A 266 -5.78 18.05 8.49
C ASP A 266 -6.19 17.92 9.96
N SER A 267 -6.16 19.00 10.76
CA SER A 267 -6.59 19.02 12.17
C SER A 267 -8.10 18.80 12.32
N ARG A 268 -8.92 19.32 11.41
CA ARG A 268 -10.37 19.07 11.44
C ARG A 268 -10.69 17.63 11.03
N ALA A 269 -10.00 17.10 10.02
CA ALA A 269 -10.13 15.71 9.63
C ALA A 269 -9.74 14.77 10.79
N ALA A 270 -8.67 15.06 11.50
CA ALA A 270 -8.23 14.32 12.68
C ALA A 270 -9.31 14.29 13.77
N ARG A 271 -9.93 15.43 14.08
CA ARG A 271 -11.03 15.48 15.07
C ARG A 271 -12.23 14.66 14.64
N LEU A 272 -12.65 14.73 13.38
CA LEU A 272 -13.76 13.90 12.85
C LEU A 272 -13.47 12.41 12.99
N ILE A 273 -12.21 12.01 12.79
CA ILE A 273 -11.77 10.62 12.99
C ILE A 273 -11.83 10.25 14.49
N ALA A 274 -11.29 11.10 15.38
CA ALA A 274 -11.31 10.86 16.82
C ALA A 274 -12.74 10.79 17.38
N ASP A 275 -13.63 11.70 16.98
CA ASP A 275 -15.04 11.68 17.37
C ASP A 275 -15.72 10.36 16.99
N SER A 276 -15.41 9.85 15.80
CA SER A 276 -15.94 8.56 15.34
C SER A 276 -15.45 7.36 16.16
N LEU A 277 -14.29 7.45 16.80
CA LEU A 277 -13.81 6.40 17.72
C LEU A 277 -14.62 6.38 19.01
N ARG A 278 -15.10 7.54 19.49
CA ARG A 278 -15.94 7.67 20.71
C ARG A 278 -17.38 7.20 20.49
N GLU A 279 -17.90 7.34 19.26
CA GLU A 279 -19.27 6.96 18.89
C GLU A 279 -19.44 5.44 18.73
N ARG A 280 -18.41 4.63 18.95
CA ARG A 280 -18.51 3.17 18.87
C ARG A 280 -19.43 2.65 19.98
N PRO A 281 -20.48 1.88 19.65
CA PRO A 281 -21.11 1.02 20.65
C PRO A 281 -20.09 -0.04 21.09
N GLU A 282 -20.05 -0.33 22.38
CA GLU A 282 -19.29 -1.40 23.01
C GLU A 282 -19.56 -2.77 22.39
#